data_b9ff91c37b2a56bdab55fccfbd6a6b9a
#
_entry.id   b9ff91c37b2a56bdab55fccfbd6a6b9a
#
_cell.length_a   1.000
_cell.length_b   1.000
_cell.length_c   1.000
_cell.angle_alpha   90.00
_cell.angle_beta   90.00
_cell.angle_gamma   90.00
#
_symmetry.space_group_name_H-M   'P 1'
#
loop_
_entity.id
_entity.type
_entity.pdbx_description
1 polymer ?
#
loop_
_entity_poly.entity_id
_entity_poly.type
_entity_poly.pdbx_seq_one_letter_code
_entity_poly.pdbx_strand_id
1 'polypeptide(L)'
;MPKTQKPFRIGFFIDGFTLHKVNHYYKYYHKFHSHISFSGLRNFVMKQVKPYCPKNKSLILEGHYYHSRKNPAYDNECPFNTSLERFEEKLLDQGIQMHYPNAPLDWKTSGNSDLINDIKMYAMFQEIDIVVLLSTQGFYAETAKMLREQKIPLILLGWNFAYPKNQKLILWKTDIDLKNYAFQYIAMEKIMDNKNMTSLFEKKPKLLIKPTHKMSYRFQRA
;
A
#
# COMPACT_ATOMS: atom_id res chain seq x y z
N MET A 1 14.80 -39.04 -2.66
CA MET A 1 14.86 -37.59 -2.82
C MET A 1 13.90 -36.96 -1.83
N PRO A 2 14.30 -36.00 -1.00
CA PRO A 2 13.36 -35.32 -0.10
C PRO A 2 12.32 -34.62 -0.97
N LYS A 3 11.02 -34.88 -0.69
CA LYS A 3 9.92 -34.15 -1.34
C LYS A 3 10.07 -32.68 -0.96
N THR A 4 10.44 -31.85 -1.94
CA THR A 4 10.41 -30.38 -1.76
C THR A 4 9.00 -29.98 -1.41
N GLN A 5 8.79 -29.56 -0.16
CA GLN A 5 7.46 -29.13 0.28
C GLN A 5 7.11 -27.83 -0.44
N LYS A 6 5.86 -27.77 -0.95
CA LYS A 6 5.31 -26.54 -1.57
C LYS A 6 5.44 -25.38 -0.58
N PRO A 7 6.02 -24.24 -0.96
CA PRO A 7 6.14 -23.07 -0.08
C PRO A 7 4.77 -22.55 0.34
N PHE A 8 4.71 -21.80 1.44
CA PHE A 8 3.53 -21.06 1.85
C PHE A 8 3.50 -19.72 1.10
N ARG A 9 2.50 -19.51 0.27
CA ARG A 9 2.41 -18.37 -0.65
C ARG A 9 1.46 -17.29 -0.12
N ILE A 10 1.96 -16.08 -0.10
CA ILE A 10 1.26 -14.88 0.36
C ILE A 10 0.94 -14.04 -0.86
N GLY A 11 -0.33 -13.80 -1.16
CA GLY A 11 -0.75 -12.78 -2.12
C GLY A 11 -0.91 -11.44 -1.40
N PHE A 12 -0.04 -10.47 -1.69
CA PHE A 12 -0.11 -9.13 -1.12
C PHE A 12 -0.64 -8.15 -2.17
N PHE A 13 -1.90 -7.74 -2.04
CA PHE A 13 -2.63 -6.91 -2.98
C PHE A 13 -2.77 -5.48 -2.43
N ILE A 14 -2.33 -4.50 -3.20
CA ILE A 14 -2.31 -3.09 -2.83
C ILE A 14 -3.27 -2.30 -3.72
N ASP A 15 -4.36 -1.80 -3.14
CA ASP A 15 -5.23 -0.84 -3.79
C ASP A 15 -4.54 0.52 -3.87
N GLY A 16 -4.14 0.91 -5.08
CA GLY A 16 -3.41 2.14 -5.35
C GLY A 16 -4.19 3.40 -4.98
N PHE A 17 -5.53 3.38 -5.06
CA PHE A 17 -6.34 4.51 -4.63
C PHE A 17 -6.24 4.71 -3.12
N THR A 18 -6.41 3.64 -2.34
CA THR A 18 -6.24 3.70 -0.88
C THR A 18 -4.83 4.14 -0.51
N LEU A 19 -3.79 3.52 -1.09
CA LEU A 19 -2.41 3.88 -0.80
C LEU A 19 -2.10 5.35 -1.12
N HIS A 20 -2.62 5.88 -2.23
CA HIS A 20 -2.49 7.30 -2.58
C HIS A 20 -3.10 8.21 -1.51
N LYS A 21 -4.31 7.91 -1.02
CA LYS A 21 -4.98 8.68 0.04
C LYS A 21 -4.22 8.63 1.36
N VAL A 22 -3.74 7.45 1.72
CA VAL A 22 -2.94 7.24 2.94
C VAL A 22 -1.62 8.00 2.86
N ASN A 23 -0.89 7.91 1.76
CA ASN A 23 0.34 8.67 1.54
C ASN A 23 0.11 10.19 1.58
N HIS A 24 -0.99 10.65 0.98
CA HIS A 24 -1.38 12.07 1.04
C HIS A 24 -1.59 12.54 2.47
N TYR A 25 -2.32 11.74 3.28
CA TYR A 25 -2.54 12.04 4.68
C TYR A 25 -1.21 12.12 5.46
N TYR A 26 -0.37 11.10 5.40
CA TYR A 26 0.89 11.07 6.14
C TYR A 26 1.88 12.14 5.70
N LYS A 27 1.91 12.49 4.42
CA LYS A 27 2.79 13.54 3.90
C LYS A 27 2.39 14.94 4.37
N TYR A 28 1.09 15.27 4.32
CA TYR A 28 0.64 16.65 4.44
C TYR A 28 -0.05 16.98 5.78
N TYR A 29 -0.63 16.00 6.45
CA TYR A 29 -1.45 16.23 7.65
C TYR A 29 -0.94 15.52 8.90
N HIS A 30 -0.12 14.51 8.75
CA HIS A 30 0.42 13.78 9.89
C HIS A 30 1.76 14.35 10.36
N LYS A 31 2.05 14.24 11.68
CA LYS A 31 3.28 14.77 12.31
C LYS A 31 4.60 14.27 11.71
N PHE A 32 4.61 13.09 11.06
CA PHE A 32 5.81 12.51 10.48
C PHE A 32 6.18 13.14 9.12
N HIS A 33 5.23 13.74 8.41
CA HIS A 33 5.45 14.35 7.09
C HIS A 33 6.27 13.45 6.14
N SER A 34 5.87 12.18 6.03
CA SER A 34 6.61 11.18 5.27
C SER A 34 5.68 10.28 4.46
N HIS A 35 6.22 9.57 3.47
CA HIS A 35 5.54 8.53 2.73
C HIS A 35 5.69 7.17 3.42
N ILE A 36 4.80 6.23 3.09
CA ILE A 36 4.93 4.85 3.50
C ILE A 36 6.14 4.23 2.78
N SER A 37 6.96 3.50 3.54
CA SER A 37 8.07 2.71 3.03
C SER A 37 7.57 1.36 2.52
N PHE A 38 7.78 1.05 1.24
CA PHE A 38 7.39 -0.26 0.68
C PHE A 38 8.19 -1.40 1.30
N SER A 39 9.48 -1.21 1.54
CA SER A 39 10.30 -2.21 2.24
C SER A 39 9.82 -2.43 3.68
N GLY A 40 9.47 -1.34 4.37
CA GLY A 40 8.87 -1.41 5.71
C GLY A 40 7.53 -2.14 5.71
N LEU A 41 6.67 -1.83 4.75
CA LEU A 41 5.36 -2.46 4.58
C LEU A 41 5.49 -3.95 4.26
N ARG A 42 6.37 -4.32 3.33
CA ARG A 42 6.67 -5.72 3.00
C ARG A 42 7.15 -6.51 4.22
N ASN A 43 8.09 -5.96 4.97
CA ASN A 43 8.59 -6.58 6.19
C ASN A 43 7.53 -6.70 7.27
N PHE A 44 6.63 -5.72 7.38
CA PHE A 44 5.48 -5.76 8.27
C PHE A 44 4.54 -6.89 7.89
N VAL A 45 4.15 -7.00 6.61
CA VAL A 45 3.29 -8.08 6.10
C VAL A 45 3.90 -9.45 6.40
N MET A 46 5.18 -9.65 6.12
CA MET A 46 5.88 -10.91 6.42
C MET A 46 5.81 -11.29 7.90
N LYS A 47 5.96 -10.30 8.80
CA LYS A 47 5.82 -10.53 10.25
C LYS A 47 4.39 -10.91 10.65
N GLN A 48 3.37 -10.25 10.05
CA GLN A 48 1.97 -10.55 10.36
C GLN A 48 1.56 -11.95 9.88
N VAL A 49 2.09 -12.40 8.74
CA VAL A 49 1.74 -13.71 8.16
C VAL A 49 2.52 -14.87 8.80
N LYS A 50 3.72 -14.62 9.30
CA LYS A 50 4.60 -15.67 9.87
C LYS A 50 3.92 -16.62 10.86
N PRO A 51 3.02 -16.19 11.77
CA PRO A 51 2.32 -17.08 12.70
C PRO A 51 1.41 -18.13 12.02
N TYR A 52 0.96 -17.86 10.80
CA TYR A 52 0.06 -18.73 10.03
C TYR A 52 0.81 -19.73 9.15
N CYS A 53 2.10 -19.49 8.93
CA CYS A 53 2.93 -20.37 8.13
C CYS A 53 3.33 -21.62 8.93
N PRO A 54 3.11 -22.84 8.41
CA PRO A 54 3.64 -24.05 9.02
C PRO A 54 5.16 -23.98 9.19
N LYS A 55 5.68 -24.45 10.34
CA LYS A 55 7.11 -24.34 10.70
C LYS A 55 8.08 -24.94 9.67
N ASN A 56 7.61 -25.90 8.90
CA ASN A 56 8.38 -26.63 7.89
C ASN A 56 8.28 -26.09 6.47
N LYS A 57 7.56 -24.96 6.27
CA LYS A 57 7.43 -24.31 4.96
C LYS A 57 8.19 -23.00 4.89
N SER A 58 8.77 -22.72 3.72
CA SER A 58 9.29 -21.40 3.39
C SER A 58 8.14 -20.44 3.04
N LEU A 59 8.33 -19.13 3.29
CA LEU A 59 7.39 -18.09 2.93
C LEU A 59 7.79 -17.48 1.58
N ILE A 60 6.84 -17.36 0.67
CA ILE A 60 6.98 -16.58 -0.58
C ILE A 60 5.89 -15.51 -0.57
N LEU A 61 6.30 -14.24 -0.77
CA LEU A 61 5.39 -13.12 -0.89
C LEU A 61 5.38 -12.65 -2.35
N GLU A 62 4.21 -12.71 -2.96
CA GLU A 62 3.90 -12.16 -4.27
C GLU A 62 3.14 -10.85 -4.07
N GLY A 63 3.77 -9.73 -4.43
CA GLY A 63 3.22 -8.40 -4.24
C GLY A 63 2.63 -7.85 -5.54
N HIS A 64 1.44 -7.27 -5.47
CA HIS A 64 0.71 -6.69 -6.59
C HIS A 64 0.19 -5.31 -6.23
N TYR A 65 0.54 -4.31 -7.02
CA TYR A 65 0.05 -2.94 -6.87
C TYR A 65 -0.85 -2.59 -8.05
N TYR A 66 -2.08 -2.19 -7.76
CA TYR A 66 -3.08 -1.84 -8.77
C TYR A 66 -3.25 -0.34 -8.85
N HIS A 67 -2.79 0.23 -9.94
CA HIS A 67 -2.87 1.67 -10.17
C HIS A 67 -4.32 2.14 -10.27
N SER A 68 -4.60 3.33 -9.72
CA SER A 68 -5.92 3.98 -9.85
C SER A 68 -6.07 4.80 -11.12
N ARG A 69 -5.04 4.87 -11.94
CA ARG A 69 -4.99 5.65 -13.19
C ARG A 69 -4.46 4.79 -14.32
N LYS A 70 -4.82 5.13 -15.57
CA LYS A 70 -4.23 4.55 -16.76
C LYS A 70 -2.71 4.71 -16.76
N ASN A 71 -2.03 3.82 -17.48
CA ASN A 71 -0.61 3.96 -17.71
C ASN A 71 -0.32 5.26 -18.49
N PRO A 72 0.48 6.17 -17.95
CA PRO A 72 0.80 7.44 -18.62
C PRO A 72 1.54 7.25 -19.95
N ALA A 73 2.20 6.11 -20.20
CA ALA A 73 2.81 5.82 -21.50
C ALA A 73 1.79 5.77 -22.66
N TYR A 74 0.50 5.57 -22.36
CA TYR A 74 -0.59 5.57 -23.33
C TYR A 74 -1.44 6.84 -23.28
N ASP A 75 -1.05 7.82 -22.46
CA ASP A 75 -1.77 9.08 -22.27
C ASP A 75 -0.91 10.22 -22.84
N ASN A 76 -1.16 10.57 -24.10
CA ASN A 76 -0.43 11.64 -24.80
C ASN A 76 -0.57 13.02 -24.13
N GLU A 77 -1.46 13.16 -23.15
CA GLU A 77 -1.70 14.40 -22.41
C GLU A 77 -0.88 14.50 -21.11
N CYS A 78 -0.17 13.46 -20.71
CA CYS A 78 0.58 13.47 -19.47
C CYS A 78 2.08 13.61 -19.75
N PRO A 79 2.71 14.77 -19.44
CA PRO A 79 4.15 14.91 -19.61
C PRO A 79 4.88 13.92 -18.69
N PHE A 80 5.98 13.41 -19.20
CA PHE A 80 6.91 12.51 -18.53
C PHE A 80 7.11 12.88 -17.04
N ASN A 81 6.66 12.01 -16.15
CA ASN A 81 6.60 12.34 -14.72
C ASN A 81 7.63 11.53 -13.94
N THR A 82 8.82 12.11 -13.77
CA THR A 82 9.93 11.51 -13.01
C THR A 82 9.56 11.07 -11.58
N SER A 83 8.50 11.64 -11.00
CA SER A 83 8.03 11.23 -9.68
C SER A 83 7.27 9.90 -9.72
N LEU A 84 6.58 9.61 -10.82
CA LEU A 84 5.89 8.34 -11.03
C LEU A 84 6.91 7.22 -11.28
N GLU A 85 7.91 7.44 -12.12
CA GLU A 85 8.96 6.47 -12.39
C GLU A 85 9.69 6.08 -11.11
N ARG A 86 10.10 7.04 -10.29
CA ARG A 86 10.73 6.76 -8.99
C ARG A 86 9.83 5.98 -8.03
N PHE A 87 8.52 6.19 -8.13
CA PHE A 87 7.56 5.43 -7.35
C PHE A 87 7.48 3.99 -7.84
N GLU A 88 7.45 3.79 -9.15
CA GLU A 88 7.43 2.47 -9.79
C GLU A 88 8.72 1.69 -9.54
N GLU A 89 9.87 2.33 -9.69
CA GLU A 89 11.18 1.75 -9.32
C GLU A 89 11.17 1.23 -7.88
N LYS A 90 10.65 2.00 -6.94
CA LYS A 90 10.55 1.58 -5.53
C LYS A 90 9.66 0.36 -5.32
N LEU A 91 8.60 0.20 -6.11
CA LEU A 91 7.76 -1.01 -6.07
C LEU A 91 8.51 -2.20 -6.62
N LEU A 92 9.14 -2.04 -7.80
CA LEU A 92 9.90 -3.10 -8.46
C LEU A 92 11.08 -3.57 -7.61
N ASP A 93 11.80 -2.67 -6.95
CA ASP A 93 12.88 -2.99 -6.00
C ASP A 93 12.42 -3.88 -4.83
N GLN A 94 11.13 -3.87 -4.51
CA GLN A 94 10.54 -4.73 -3.49
C GLN A 94 9.88 -5.98 -4.07
N GLY A 95 10.02 -6.24 -5.37
CA GLY A 95 9.40 -7.37 -6.06
C GLY A 95 7.87 -7.25 -6.11
N ILE A 96 7.34 -6.02 -6.15
CA ILE A 96 5.90 -5.75 -6.29
C ILE A 96 5.59 -5.49 -7.75
N GLN A 97 4.75 -6.34 -8.35
CA GLN A 97 4.28 -6.17 -9.72
C GLN A 97 3.27 -5.03 -9.80
N MET A 98 3.34 -4.26 -10.88
CA MET A 98 2.41 -3.15 -11.12
C MET A 98 1.38 -3.54 -12.17
N HIS A 99 0.14 -3.18 -11.88
CA HIS A 99 -1.01 -3.37 -12.76
C HIS A 99 -1.67 -2.02 -13.04
N TYR A 100 -1.80 -1.71 -14.31
CA TYR A 100 -2.50 -0.52 -14.77
C TYR A 100 -3.89 -0.93 -15.29
N PRO A 101 -4.95 -0.19 -14.95
CA PRO A 101 -6.28 -0.50 -15.46
C PRO A 101 -6.34 -0.26 -16.96
N ASN A 102 -7.01 -1.15 -17.67
CA ASN A 102 -7.24 -1.04 -19.14
C ASN A 102 -8.19 0.11 -19.50
N ALA A 103 -9.03 0.54 -18.54
CA ALA A 103 -9.98 1.63 -18.70
C ALA A 103 -9.87 2.62 -17.53
N PRO A 104 -10.30 3.89 -17.69
CA PRO A 104 -10.39 4.81 -16.57
C PRO A 104 -11.30 4.24 -15.50
N LEU A 105 -10.79 4.20 -14.25
CA LEU A 105 -11.59 3.76 -13.11
C LEU A 105 -12.46 4.90 -12.61
N ASP A 106 -13.76 4.67 -12.51
CA ASP A 106 -14.59 5.52 -11.66
C ASP A 106 -14.45 5.05 -10.21
N TRP A 107 -13.44 5.60 -9.53
CA TRP A 107 -13.11 5.28 -8.14
C TRP A 107 -14.21 5.67 -7.13
N LYS A 108 -15.28 6.36 -7.58
CA LYS A 108 -16.43 6.69 -6.73
C LYS A 108 -17.47 5.58 -6.72
N THR A 109 -17.57 4.82 -7.78
CA THR A 109 -18.64 3.86 -8.00
C THR A 109 -18.17 2.43 -8.14
N SER A 110 -16.88 2.21 -8.40
CA SER A 110 -16.34 0.86 -8.59
C SER A 110 -14.93 0.72 -8.03
N GLY A 111 -14.63 -0.43 -7.43
CA GLY A 111 -13.27 -0.83 -7.09
C GLY A 111 -12.45 -1.17 -8.33
N ASN A 112 -11.17 -1.47 -8.13
CA ASN A 112 -10.32 -1.98 -9.21
C ASN A 112 -10.74 -3.41 -9.56
N SER A 113 -11.35 -3.60 -10.73
CA SER A 113 -11.84 -4.90 -11.20
C SER A 113 -10.70 -5.90 -11.40
N ASP A 114 -9.54 -5.45 -11.86
CA ASP A 114 -8.38 -6.30 -12.10
C ASP A 114 -7.85 -6.87 -10.77
N LEU A 115 -7.78 -6.05 -9.72
CA LEU A 115 -7.46 -6.51 -8.37
C LEU A 115 -8.45 -7.59 -7.88
N ILE A 116 -9.76 -7.36 -8.08
CA ILE A 116 -10.79 -8.31 -7.69
C ILE A 116 -10.62 -9.63 -8.45
N ASN A 117 -10.41 -9.54 -9.77
CA ASN A 117 -10.28 -10.71 -10.64
C ASN A 117 -9.02 -11.51 -10.31
N ASP A 118 -7.89 -10.83 -10.08
CA ASP A 118 -6.64 -11.51 -9.74
C ASP A 118 -6.74 -12.23 -8.40
N ILE A 119 -7.31 -11.61 -7.36
CA ILE A 119 -7.57 -12.33 -6.10
C ILE A 119 -8.42 -13.57 -6.32
N LYS A 120 -9.50 -13.46 -7.12
CA LYS A 120 -10.38 -14.61 -7.43
C LYS A 120 -9.64 -15.72 -8.18
N MET A 121 -8.81 -15.35 -9.16
CA MET A 121 -8.02 -16.30 -9.94
C MET A 121 -7.00 -17.03 -9.06
N TYR A 122 -6.20 -16.31 -8.27
CA TYR A 122 -5.24 -16.89 -7.34
C TYR A 122 -5.91 -17.85 -6.33
N ALA A 123 -7.10 -17.47 -5.82
CA ALA A 123 -7.87 -18.29 -4.91
C ALA A 123 -8.39 -19.55 -5.59
N MET A 124 -8.97 -19.43 -6.79
CA MET A 124 -9.55 -20.53 -7.55
C MET A 124 -8.51 -21.59 -7.96
N PHE A 125 -7.31 -21.14 -8.36
CA PHE A 125 -6.21 -22.04 -8.72
C PHE A 125 -5.36 -22.50 -7.51
N GLN A 126 -5.76 -22.16 -6.29
CA GLN A 126 -5.04 -22.51 -5.07
C GLN A 126 -3.54 -22.11 -5.12
N GLU A 127 -3.29 -20.95 -5.72
CA GLU A 127 -1.92 -20.43 -5.86
C GLU A 127 -1.46 -19.62 -4.66
N ILE A 128 -2.37 -19.25 -3.76
CA ILE A 128 -2.08 -18.54 -2.52
C ILE A 128 -2.68 -19.27 -1.33
N ASP A 129 -1.96 -19.24 -0.19
CA ASP A 129 -2.42 -19.80 1.08
C ASP A 129 -3.05 -18.73 1.98
N ILE A 130 -2.72 -17.47 1.77
CA ILE A 130 -3.22 -16.32 2.53
C ILE A 130 -3.21 -15.06 1.66
N VAL A 131 -4.25 -14.25 1.79
CA VAL A 131 -4.36 -12.92 1.16
C VAL A 131 -4.06 -11.84 2.18
N VAL A 132 -3.23 -10.86 1.80
CA VAL A 132 -3.10 -9.58 2.51
C VAL A 132 -3.59 -8.48 1.58
N LEU A 133 -4.63 -7.78 1.96
CA LEU A 133 -5.22 -6.68 1.19
C LEU A 133 -4.98 -5.35 1.89
N LEU A 134 -4.34 -4.42 1.20
CA LEU A 134 -4.25 -3.02 1.59
C LEU A 134 -5.38 -2.26 0.91
N SER A 135 -6.47 -2.04 1.60
CA SER A 135 -7.59 -1.24 1.12
C SER A 135 -8.48 -0.75 2.26
N THR A 136 -9.26 0.29 1.96
CA THR A 136 -10.31 0.81 2.84
C THR A 136 -11.69 0.76 2.18
N GLN A 137 -11.77 0.31 0.92
CA GLN A 137 -12.93 0.45 0.07
C GLN A 137 -13.89 -0.75 0.21
N GLY A 138 -15.18 -0.47 0.39
CA GLY A 138 -16.25 -1.48 0.49
C GLY A 138 -16.44 -2.34 -0.76
N PHE A 139 -15.96 -1.90 -1.92
CA PHE A 139 -16.05 -2.66 -3.19
C PHE A 139 -15.39 -4.04 -3.11
N TYR A 140 -14.48 -4.25 -2.16
CA TYR A 140 -13.80 -5.53 -1.98
C TYR A 140 -14.50 -6.46 -0.96
N ALA A 141 -15.63 -6.03 -0.37
CA ALA A 141 -16.32 -6.82 0.66
C ALA A 141 -16.81 -8.17 0.14
N GLU A 142 -17.39 -8.22 -1.08
CA GLU A 142 -17.83 -9.48 -1.70
C GLU A 142 -16.65 -10.43 -1.99
N THR A 143 -15.49 -9.89 -2.37
CA THR A 143 -14.28 -10.70 -2.56
C THR A 143 -13.78 -11.24 -1.22
N ALA A 144 -13.82 -10.44 -0.17
CA ALA A 144 -13.47 -10.88 1.18
C ALA A 144 -14.41 -11.98 1.70
N LYS A 145 -15.73 -11.87 1.42
CA LYS A 145 -16.73 -12.88 1.73
C LYS A 145 -16.43 -14.19 1.01
N MET A 146 -16.17 -14.14 -0.31
CA MET A 146 -15.78 -15.31 -1.12
C MET A 146 -14.53 -16.01 -0.54
N LEU A 147 -13.49 -15.27 -0.18
CA LEU A 147 -12.27 -15.83 0.43
C LEU A 147 -12.58 -16.55 1.75
N ARG A 148 -13.45 -15.96 2.58
CA ARG A 148 -13.92 -16.58 3.83
C ARG A 148 -14.67 -17.90 3.59
N GLU A 149 -15.55 -17.93 2.58
CA GLU A 149 -16.30 -19.15 2.18
C GLU A 149 -15.34 -20.25 1.68
N GLN A 150 -14.29 -19.87 0.96
CA GLN A 150 -13.24 -20.78 0.50
C GLN A 150 -12.19 -21.12 1.57
N LYS A 151 -12.33 -20.60 2.80
CA LYS A 151 -11.40 -20.81 3.91
C LYS A 151 -9.98 -20.30 3.64
N ILE A 152 -9.83 -19.29 2.78
CA ILE A 152 -8.58 -18.59 2.54
C ILE A 152 -8.54 -17.38 3.46
N PRO A 153 -7.60 -17.33 4.43
CA PRO A 153 -7.55 -16.21 5.37
C PRO A 153 -7.21 -14.90 4.65
N LEU A 154 -7.96 -13.83 4.98
CA LEU A 154 -7.71 -12.45 4.54
C LEU A 154 -7.23 -11.61 5.70
N ILE A 155 -6.00 -11.08 5.64
CA ILE A 155 -5.53 -10.01 6.52
C ILE A 155 -5.79 -8.68 5.82
N LEU A 156 -6.63 -7.84 6.42
CA LEU A 156 -6.96 -6.52 5.91
C LEU A 156 -6.11 -5.46 6.59
N LEU A 157 -5.30 -4.74 5.82
CA LEU A 157 -4.59 -3.54 6.25
C LEU A 157 -5.45 -2.32 5.92
N GLY A 158 -6.10 -1.75 6.91
CA GLY A 158 -6.98 -0.60 6.72
C GLY A 158 -6.59 0.60 7.57
N TRP A 159 -7.15 1.77 7.26
CA TRP A 159 -6.91 3.03 7.95
C TRP A 159 -8.19 3.77 8.29
N ASN A 160 -8.14 4.44 9.43
CA ASN A 160 -9.13 5.44 9.81
C ASN A 160 -8.38 6.72 10.22
N PHE A 161 -8.66 7.83 9.56
CA PHE A 161 -8.07 9.13 9.91
C PHE A 161 -9.00 10.27 9.53
N ALA A 162 -8.73 11.44 10.11
CA ALA A 162 -9.43 12.66 9.81
C ALA A 162 -8.44 13.80 9.63
N TYR A 163 -8.73 14.71 8.71
CA TYR A 163 -7.90 15.90 8.51
C TYR A 163 -8.74 17.07 7.96
N PRO A 164 -8.37 18.31 8.30
CA PRO A 164 -9.04 19.49 7.77
C PRO A 164 -8.59 19.76 6.33
N LYS A 165 -9.54 20.05 5.43
CA LYS A 165 -9.28 20.49 4.06
C LYS A 165 -10.35 21.48 3.63
N ASN A 166 -9.96 22.70 3.20
CA ASN A 166 -10.88 23.75 2.73
C ASN A 166 -12.05 23.98 3.70
N GLN A 167 -11.74 24.18 4.98
CA GLN A 167 -12.70 24.40 6.08
C GLN A 167 -13.67 23.22 6.35
N LYS A 168 -13.46 22.07 5.72
CA LYS A 168 -14.24 20.84 5.94
C LYS A 168 -13.37 19.78 6.61
N LEU A 169 -13.98 19.00 7.50
CA LEU A 169 -13.32 17.82 8.05
C LEU A 169 -13.52 16.64 7.10
N ILE A 170 -12.43 16.15 6.54
CA ILE A 170 -12.43 14.93 5.73
C ILE A 170 -12.26 13.73 6.66
N LEU A 171 -13.24 12.84 6.63
CA LEU A 171 -13.20 11.57 7.36
C LEU A 171 -12.90 10.45 6.38
N TRP A 172 -11.88 9.66 6.69
CA TRP A 172 -11.51 8.47 5.94
C TRP A 172 -11.62 7.26 6.86
N LYS A 173 -12.41 6.27 6.45
CA LYS A 173 -12.67 5.08 7.26
C LYS A 173 -12.63 3.83 6.41
N THR A 174 -12.07 2.77 6.96
CA THR A 174 -12.20 1.44 6.36
C THR A 174 -13.66 0.98 6.46
N ASP A 175 -14.16 0.48 5.35
CA ASP A 175 -15.53 -0.03 5.24
C ASP A 175 -15.82 -1.13 6.27
N ILE A 176 -17.05 -1.14 6.79
CA ILE A 176 -17.44 -2.05 7.87
C ILE A 176 -17.63 -3.48 7.39
N ASP A 177 -18.22 -3.68 6.22
CA ASP A 177 -18.48 -5.00 5.68
C ASP A 177 -17.17 -5.68 5.27
N LEU A 178 -16.25 -4.90 4.67
CA LEU A 178 -14.90 -5.38 4.36
C LEU A 178 -14.16 -5.84 5.63
N LYS A 179 -14.28 -5.11 6.75
CA LYS A 179 -13.72 -5.53 8.06
C LYS A 179 -14.37 -6.80 8.57
N ASN A 180 -15.69 -6.92 8.47
CA ASN A 180 -16.45 -8.03 9.02
C ASN A 180 -16.14 -9.35 8.31
N TYR A 181 -15.82 -9.31 7.02
CA TYR A 181 -15.43 -10.50 6.26
C TYR A 181 -13.94 -10.84 6.37
N ALA A 182 -13.08 -9.90 6.78
CA ALA A 182 -11.67 -10.18 6.99
C ALA A 182 -11.45 -11.19 8.14
N PHE A 183 -10.52 -12.12 7.95
CA PHE A 183 -10.07 -13.03 9.01
C PHE A 183 -9.36 -12.24 10.13
N GLN A 184 -8.57 -11.22 9.74
CA GLN A 184 -7.91 -10.32 10.66
C GLN A 184 -7.93 -8.89 10.08
N TYR A 185 -8.39 -7.93 10.86
CA TYR A 185 -8.29 -6.51 10.55
C TYR A 185 -7.17 -5.86 11.34
N ILE A 186 -6.29 -5.17 10.67
CA ILE A 186 -5.19 -4.39 11.27
C ILE A 186 -5.46 -2.90 11.03
N ALA A 187 -5.73 -2.17 12.12
CA ALA A 187 -5.88 -0.72 12.10
C ALA A 187 -4.49 -0.07 11.99
N MET A 188 -4.06 0.18 10.77
CA MET A 188 -2.68 0.61 10.47
C MET A 188 -2.35 1.97 11.08
N GLU A 189 -3.33 2.88 11.23
CA GLU A 189 -3.13 4.16 11.91
C GLU A 189 -2.63 3.96 13.35
N LYS A 190 -3.16 2.96 14.07
CA LYS A 190 -2.71 2.65 15.44
C LYS A 190 -1.29 2.09 15.49
N ILE A 191 -0.92 1.31 14.45
CA ILE A 191 0.43 0.75 14.33
C ILE A 191 1.43 1.85 13.95
N MET A 192 1.09 2.67 12.95
CA MET A 192 1.98 3.70 12.40
C MET A 192 2.18 4.89 13.35
N ASP A 193 1.21 5.17 14.21
CA ASP A 193 1.34 6.22 15.24
C ASP A 193 2.26 5.82 16.40
N ASN A 194 2.61 4.55 16.51
CA ASN A 194 3.55 4.07 17.49
C ASN A 194 4.99 4.51 17.13
N LYS A 195 5.67 5.17 18.07
CA LYS A 195 7.05 5.68 17.89
C LYS A 195 8.06 4.59 17.48
N ASN A 196 7.79 3.33 17.82
CA ASN A 196 8.68 2.20 17.52
C ASN A 196 8.50 1.67 16.08
N MET A 197 7.54 2.19 15.31
CA MET A 197 7.22 1.71 13.95
C MET A 197 7.70 2.66 12.84
N THR A 198 8.77 3.41 13.10
CA THR A 198 9.38 4.35 12.13
C THR A 198 9.85 3.66 10.84
N SER A 199 10.07 2.35 10.87
CA SER A 199 10.43 1.56 9.68
C SER A 199 9.34 1.50 8.61
N LEU A 200 8.08 1.79 8.97
CA LEU A 200 6.96 1.89 8.04
C LEU A 200 6.95 3.21 7.24
N PHE A 201 7.82 4.15 7.60
CA PHE A 201 7.97 5.40 6.88
C PHE A 201 9.29 5.47 6.11
N GLU A 202 9.29 6.19 5.01
CA GLU A 202 10.52 6.51 4.30
C GLU A 202 11.43 7.35 5.20
N LYS A 203 12.72 7.01 5.22
CA LYS A 203 13.70 7.85 5.90
C LYS A 203 13.78 9.17 5.16
N LYS A 204 13.60 10.29 5.87
CA LYS A 204 13.87 11.61 5.30
C LYS A 204 15.32 11.62 4.82
N PRO A 205 15.60 12.05 3.58
CA PRO A 205 16.99 12.26 3.19
C PRO A 205 17.62 13.21 4.22
N LYS A 206 18.79 12.83 4.74
CA LYS A 206 19.56 13.77 5.55
C LYS A 206 19.83 14.98 4.66
N LEU A 207 19.17 16.10 4.95
CA LEU A 207 19.53 17.36 4.34
C LEU A 207 21.00 17.59 4.69
N LEU A 208 21.90 17.40 3.72
CA LEU A 208 23.23 17.96 3.77
C LEU A 208 23.04 19.48 3.76
N ILE A 209 22.90 20.05 4.94
CA ILE A 209 22.96 21.50 5.12
C ILE A 209 24.38 21.87 4.70
N LYS A 210 24.56 22.22 3.41
CA LYS A 210 25.76 22.95 3.03
C LYS A 210 25.75 24.22 3.84
N PRO A 211 26.83 24.53 4.60
CA PRO A 211 26.89 25.78 5.32
C PRO A 211 26.70 26.88 4.28
N THR A 212 25.61 27.61 4.39
CA THR A 212 25.39 28.81 3.60
C THR A 212 26.52 29.79 3.97
N HIS A 213 27.42 30.05 3.02
CA HIS A 213 28.35 31.16 3.14
C HIS A 213 27.52 32.40 3.49
N LYS A 214 27.78 32.93 4.71
CA LYS A 214 27.29 34.25 5.08
C LYS A 214 27.92 35.25 4.11
N MET A 215 27.14 35.65 3.09
CA MET A 215 27.47 36.85 2.32
C MET A 215 27.31 38.04 3.27
N SER A 216 28.43 38.57 3.76
CA SER A 216 28.48 39.85 4.46
C SER A 216 28.30 40.93 3.41
N TYR A 217 27.11 41.50 3.29
CA TYR A 217 26.91 42.76 2.58
C TYR A 217 27.50 43.87 3.45
N ARG A 218 28.71 44.36 3.08
CA ARG A 218 29.20 45.64 3.55
C ARG A 218 28.43 46.74 2.81
N PHE A 219 27.53 47.41 3.53
CA PHE A 219 27.03 48.70 3.09
C PHE A 219 28.19 49.71 3.15
N GLN A 220 28.72 50.14 2.01
CA GLN A 220 29.48 51.37 1.91
C GLN A 220 28.49 52.55 1.95
N ARG A 221 28.59 53.35 3.00
CA ARG A 221 27.97 54.69 3.06
C ARG A 221 28.84 55.62 2.22
N ALA A 222 28.26 56.25 1.20
CA ALA A 222 28.71 57.47 0.61
C ALA A 222 27.96 58.63 1.27
#